data_2c4346b8808be1b30ff72e4d692815e4
#
_entry.id   2c4346b8808be1b30ff72e4d692815e4
#
_cell.length_a   1.000
_cell.length_b   1.000
_cell.length_c   1.000
_cell.angle_alpha   90.00
_cell.angle_beta   90.00
_cell.angle_gamma   90.00
#
_symmetry.space_group_name_H-M   'P 1'
#
loop_
_entity.id
_entity.type
_entity.pdbx_description
1 polymer ?
#
loop_
_entity_poly.entity_id
_entity_poly.type
_entity_poly.pdbx_seq_one_letter_code
_entity_poly.pdbx_strand_id
1 'polypeptide(L)'
;DAQLSRGLGDVYKRQLHRLGIQAFEPVLIEGKAINLHPLVCTAFNADFDGDQMAVHVPLSLEAQLEARVLMMSTNNILSPSSGKPIIVPSQDIILGLYYLSLIKENAKGEGIIFSSIEEVLIALNHEVVDLQANIKLRIPINNENDKKEYKIIDTTPGRAKISNVIPKHASVDYEIVNKLMTKKEVTNVI
;
A
#
# COMPACT_ATOMS: atom_id res chain seq x y z
N ASP A 1 -14.23 -22.15 -29.79
CA ASP A 1 -13.77 -21.03 -30.67
C ASP A 1 -14.16 -19.68 -30.14
N ALA A 2 -15.38 -19.46 -29.63
CA ALA A 2 -15.79 -18.15 -29.06
C ALA A 2 -15.06 -17.83 -27.72
N GLN A 3 -14.66 -18.80 -26.94
CA GLN A 3 -13.89 -18.63 -25.72
C GLN A 3 -12.42 -18.27 -26.00
N LEU A 4 -11.84 -18.80 -27.04
CA LEU A 4 -10.48 -18.45 -27.50
C LEU A 4 -10.41 -17.05 -28.08
N SER A 5 -11.44 -16.58 -28.76
CA SER A 5 -11.47 -15.22 -29.32
C SER A 5 -11.64 -14.13 -28.26
N ARG A 6 -12.38 -14.37 -27.18
CA ARG A 6 -12.47 -13.47 -26.04
C ARG A 6 -11.15 -13.41 -25.25
N GLY A 7 -10.52 -14.56 -25.02
CA GLY A 7 -9.21 -14.62 -24.35
C GLY A 7 -8.10 -13.92 -25.13
N LEU A 8 -8.09 -13.99 -26.46
CA LEU A 8 -7.11 -13.29 -27.29
C LEU A 8 -7.27 -11.77 -27.28
N GLY A 9 -8.49 -11.25 -27.20
CA GLY A 9 -8.73 -9.82 -27.11
C GLY A 9 -8.27 -9.20 -25.78
N ASP A 10 -8.46 -9.92 -24.67
CA ASP A 10 -8.02 -9.48 -23.35
C ASP A 10 -6.50 -9.62 -23.16
N VAL A 11 -5.91 -10.68 -23.71
CA VAL A 11 -4.44 -10.84 -23.75
C VAL A 11 -3.79 -9.69 -24.54
N TYR A 12 -4.37 -9.26 -25.65
CA TYR A 12 -3.86 -8.14 -26.44
C TYR A 12 -3.94 -6.81 -25.68
N LYS A 13 -5.03 -6.52 -24.96
CA LYS A 13 -5.16 -5.32 -24.12
C LYS A 13 -4.10 -5.25 -23.01
N ARG A 14 -3.69 -6.40 -22.46
CA ARG A 14 -2.74 -6.47 -21.34
C ARG A 14 -1.29 -6.49 -21.80
N GLN A 15 -1.01 -6.78 -23.05
CA GLN A 15 0.34 -6.74 -23.65
C GLN A 15 0.80 -5.35 -24.06
N LEU A 16 -0.02 -4.30 -23.95
CA LEU A 16 0.32 -2.94 -24.32
C LEU A 16 1.47 -2.35 -23.48
N HIS A 17 1.73 -2.91 -22.31
CA HIS A 17 2.81 -2.50 -21.44
C HIS A 17 3.73 -3.67 -21.12
N ARG A 18 5.04 -3.41 -21.05
CA ARG A 18 6.04 -4.35 -20.53
C ARG A 18 5.62 -5.01 -19.22
N LEU A 19 4.88 -4.33 -18.36
CA LEU A 19 4.39 -4.78 -17.06
C LEU A 19 3.09 -5.59 -17.12
N GLY A 20 2.53 -5.78 -18.33
CA GLY A 20 1.42 -6.71 -18.55
C GLY A 20 1.82 -8.18 -18.48
N ILE A 21 3.11 -8.49 -18.40
CA ILE A 21 3.67 -9.83 -18.18
C ILE A 21 4.62 -9.75 -16.99
N GLN A 22 4.30 -10.44 -15.91
CA GLN A 22 5.12 -10.48 -14.69
C GLN A 22 5.24 -11.90 -14.18
N ALA A 23 6.33 -12.19 -13.47
CA ALA A 23 6.54 -13.45 -12.80
C ALA A 23 6.10 -13.36 -11.34
N PHE A 24 5.56 -14.46 -10.82
CA PHE A 24 5.12 -14.60 -9.44
C PHE A 24 5.53 -15.95 -8.89
N GLU A 25 5.75 -16.02 -7.59
CA GLU A 25 5.83 -17.29 -6.89
C GLU A 25 4.40 -17.77 -6.56
N PRO A 26 3.98 -18.95 -7.02
CA PRO A 26 2.63 -19.44 -6.82
C PRO A 26 2.42 -19.93 -5.39
N VAL A 27 1.27 -19.63 -4.82
CA VAL A 27 0.77 -20.20 -3.56
C VAL A 27 -0.49 -21.00 -3.88
N LEU A 28 -0.54 -22.26 -3.46
CA LEU A 28 -1.70 -23.11 -3.67
C LEU A 28 -2.84 -22.70 -2.73
N ILE A 29 -4.00 -22.49 -3.32
CA ILE A 29 -5.23 -22.13 -2.62
C ILE A 29 -6.37 -23.04 -3.07
N GLU A 30 -7.41 -23.15 -2.27
CA GLU A 30 -8.65 -23.81 -2.67
C GLU A 30 -9.44 -22.90 -3.61
N GLY A 31 -10.01 -23.49 -4.67
CA GLY A 31 -10.82 -22.77 -5.65
C GLY A 31 -10.28 -22.86 -7.07
N LYS A 32 -11.02 -22.27 -8.02
CA LYS A 32 -10.71 -22.30 -9.46
C LYS A 32 -10.28 -20.92 -10.01
N ALA A 33 -10.21 -19.92 -9.17
CA ALA A 33 -9.84 -18.56 -9.55
C ALA A 33 -8.40 -18.22 -9.12
N ILE A 34 -7.72 -17.40 -9.90
CA ILE A 34 -6.42 -16.85 -9.56
C ILE A 34 -6.63 -15.67 -8.60
N ASN A 35 -6.05 -15.73 -7.40
CA ASN A 35 -6.02 -14.62 -6.49
C ASN A 35 -4.82 -13.73 -6.83
N LEU A 36 -5.10 -12.56 -7.36
CA LEU A 36 -4.08 -11.58 -7.73
C LEU A 36 -3.95 -10.51 -6.66
N HIS A 37 -2.71 -10.13 -6.33
CA HIS A 37 -2.48 -9.06 -5.37
C HIS A 37 -3.01 -7.71 -5.90
N PRO A 38 -3.78 -6.94 -5.13
CA PRO A 38 -4.41 -5.69 -5.59
C PRO A 38 -3.43 -4.66 -6.17
N LEU A 39 -2.22 -4.56 -5.63
CA LEU A 39 -1.20 -3.59 -6.08
C LEU A 39 -0.73 -3.82 -7.52
N VAL A 40 -0.80 -5.03 -8.06
CA VAL A 40 -0.41 -5.33 -9.45
C VAL A 40 -1.56 -5.18 -10.43
N CYS A 41 -2.79 -5.03 -9.96
CA CYS A 41 -3.98 -4.86 -10.82
C CYS A 41 -3.84 -3.66 -11.76
N THR A 42 -3.24 -2.57 -11.31
CA THR A 42 -3.01 -1.38 -12.13
C THR A 42 -2.07 -1.68 -13.30
N ALA A 43 -1.00 -2.43 -13.07
CA ALA A 43 -0.04 -2.83 -14.10
C ALA A 43 -0.67 -3.75 -15.16
N PHE A 44 -1.52 -4.68 -14.74
CA PHE A 44 -2.26 -5.58 -15.63
C PHE A 44 -3.52 -4.93 -16.23
N ASN A 45 -3.92 -3.75 -15.78
CA ASN A 45 -5.24 -3.17 -16.05
C ASN A 45 -6.36 -4.21 -15.82
N ALA A 46 -6.28 -4.92 -14.71
CA ALA A 46 -7.18 -5.98 -14.32
C ALA A 46 -8.14 -5.51 -13.23
N ASP A 47 -9.38 -5.96 -13.35
CA ASP A 47 -10.40 -5.89 -12.30
C ASP A 47 -10.93 -7.29 -11.99
N PHE A 48 -11.82 -7.40 -11.02
CA PHE A 48 -12.35 -8.69 -10.56
C PHE A 48 -13.77 -8.95 -11.04
N ASP A 49 -14.13 -8.43 -12.20
CA ASP A 49 -15.45 -8.58 -12.83
C ASP A 49 -15.59 -9.80 -13.77
N GLY A 50 -14.60 -10.68 -13.76
CA GLY A 50 -14.57 -11.87 -14.62
C GLY A 50 -13.42 -11.88 -15.64
N ASP A 51 -12.45 -11.02 -15.46
CA ASP A 51 -11.23 -10.99 -16.28
C ASP A 51 -10.49 -12.31 -16.27
N GLN A 52 -9.97 -12.71 -17.44
CA GLN A 52 -9.16 -13.92 -17.60
C GLN A 52 -7.69 -13.57 -17.79
N MET A 53 -6.80 -14.38 -17.22
CA MET A 53 -5.36 -14.27 -17.39
C MET A 53 -4.77 -15.58 -17.90
N ALA A 54 -3.76 -15.49 -18.77
CA ALA A 54 -2.98 -16.63 -19.18
C ALA A 54 -1.83 -16.87 -18.19
N VAL A 55 -1.58 -18.11 -17.84
CA VAL A 55 -0.46 -18.55 -17.00
C VAL A 55 0.51 -19.34 -17.85
N HIS A 56 1.79 -18.98 -17.79
CA HIS A 56 2.89 -19.71 -18.45
C HIS A 56 3.87 -20.20 -17.40
N VAL A 57 4.29 -21.47 -17.51
CA VAL A 57 5.31 -22.05 -16.64
C VAL A 57 6.61 -22.20 -17.43
N PRO A 58 7.71 -21.51 -17.05
CA PRO A 58 8.99 -21.64 -17.73
C PRO A 58 9.60 -23.03 -17.48
N LEU A 59 10.01 -23.72 -18.54
CA LEU A 59 10.49 -25.10 -18.46
C LEU A 59 12.02 -25.18 -18.47
N SER A 60 12.73 -24.25 -19.14
CA SER A 60 14.19 -24.26 -19.17
C SER A 60 14.79 -23.50 -18.00
N LEU A 61 16.00 -23.85 -17.59
CA LEU A 61 16.72 -23.17 -16.50
C LEU A 61 16.98 -21.71 -16.81
N GLU A 62 17.32 -21.41 -18.07
CA GLU A 62 17.55 -20.04 -18.54
C GLU A 62 16.28 -19.21 -18.42
N ALA A 63 15.12 -19.75 -18.87
CA ALA A 63 13.84 -19.06 -18.76
C ALA A 63 13.39 -18.86 -17.31
N GLN A 64 13.67 -19.80 -16.41
CA GLN A 64 13.40 -19.67 -14.98
C GLN A 64 14.26 -18.58 -14.34
N LEU A 65 15.54 -18.50 -14.70
CA LEU A 65 16.44 -17.46 -14.22
C LEU A 65 16.02 -16.07 -14.72
N GLU A 66 15.67 -15.98 -16.00
CA GLU A 66 15.19 -14.74 -16.61
C GLU A 66 13.88 -14.27 -15.96
N ALA A 67 12.94 -15.17 -15.70
CA ALA A 67 11.70 -14.88 -14.98
C ALA A 67 11.98 -14.33 -13.57
N ARG A 68 12.91 -14.93 -12.83
CA ARG A 68 13.28 -14.48 -11.48
C ARG A 68 14.00 -13.13 -11.45
N VAL A 69 14.94 -12.92 -12.34
CA VAL A 69 15.80 -11.72 -12.30
C VAL A 69 15.11 -10.53 -12.93
N LEU A 70 14.44 -10.70 -14.08
CA LEU A 70 13.90 -9.61 -14.88
C LEU A 70 12.40 -9.42 -14.74
N MET A 71 11.62 -10.48 -14.52
CA MET A 71 10.17 -10.44 -14.63
C MET A 71 9.43 -10.47 -13.29
N MET A 72 10.09 -10.72 -12.17
CA MET A 72 9.44 -10.71 -10.86
C MET A 72 8.75 -9.38 -10.62
N SER A 73 7.52 -9.42 -10.13
CA SER A 73 6.72 -8.23 -9.81
C SER A 73 7.41 -7.32 -8.80
N THR A 74 8.14 -7.91 -7.85
CA THR A 74 8.92 -7.19 -6.83
C THR A 74 10.10 -6.39 -7.40
N ASN A 75 10.62 -6.80 -8.55
CA ASN A 75 11.73 -6.11 -9.23
C ASN A 75 11.26 -5.03 -10.21
N ASN A 76 9.95 -4.99 -10.52
CA ASN A 76 9.34 -4.08 -11.50
C ASN A 76 8.39 -3.10 -10.84
N ILE A 77 8.86 -2.36 -9.84
CA ILE A 77 8.07 -1.38 -9.08
C ILE A 77 7.97 -0.06 -9.83
N LEU A 78 9.04 0.34 -10.55
CA LEU A 78 9.13 1.63 -11.22
C LEU A 78 8.80 1.51 -12.71
N SER A 79 8.14 2.55 -13.25
CA SER A 79 7.88 2.66 -14.68
C SER A 79 9.19 2.91 -15.45
N PRO A 80 9.51 2.09 -16.47
CA PRO A 80 10.69 2.33 -17.30
C PRO A 80 10.58 3.59 -18.16
N SER A 81 9.37 4.12 -18.37
CA SER A 81 9.15 5.33 -19.19
C SER A 81 9.30 6.63 -18.40
N SER A 82 8.89 6.64 -17.14
CA SER A 82 8.82 7.87 -16.32
C SER A 82 9.61 7.81 -15.03
N GLY A 83 10.09 6.63 -14.62
CA GLY A 83 10.75 6.42 -13.32
C GLY A 83 9.79 6.53 -12.12
N LYS A 84 8.51 6.79 -12.34
CA LYS A 84 7.52 6.88 -11.27
C LYS A 84 7.09 5.49 -10.81
N PRO A 85 6.74 5.31 -9.53
CA PRO A 85 6.22 4.04 -9.04
C PRO A 85 4.88 3.71 -9.73
N ILE A 86 4.74 2.44 -10.18
CA ILE A 86 3.50 1.92 -10.76
C ILE A 86 2.70 1.20 -9.68
N ILE A 87 3.41 0.54 -8.77
CA ILE A 87 2.82 -0.14 -7.62
C ILE A 87 2.51 0.91 -6.56
N VAL A 88 1.31 1.48 -6.67
CA VAL A 88 0.79 2.50 -5.74
C VAL A 88 -0.54 2.03 -5.16
N PRO A 89 -0.86 2.41 -3.93
CA PRO A 89 -2.18 2.16 -3.36
C PRO A 89 -3.30 2.70 -4.27
N SER A 90 -4.30 1.90 -4.51
CA SER A 90 -5.43 2.23 -5.38
C SER A 90 -6.75 1.72 -4.80
N GLN A 91 -7.87 2.16 -5.34
CA GLN A 91 -9.21 1.68 -5.02
C GLN A 91 -9.47 1.60 -3.49
N ASP A 92 -9.76 0.41 -3.00
CA ASP A 92 -10.14 0.15 -1.60
C ASP A 92 -9.04 0.49 -0.60
N ILE A 93 -7.76 0.40 -1.00
CA ILE A 93 -6.63 0.78 -0.14
C ILE A 93 -6.66 2.28 0.15
N ILE A 94 -6.93 3.11 -0.86
CA ILE A 94 -7.07 4.56 -0.68
C ILE A 94 -8.28 4.88 0.19
N LEU A 95 -9.40 4.18 -0.02
CA LEU A 95 -10.59 4.34 0.82
C LEU A 95 -10.30 3.98 2.28
N GLY A 96 -9.56 2.89 2.50
CA GLY A 96 -9.12 2.48 3.84
C GLY A 96 -8.21 3.50 4.50
N LEU A 97 -7.22 4.04 3.78
CA LEU A 97 -6.33 5.09 4.29
C LEU A 97 -7.09 6.39 4.59
N TYR A 98 -8.04 6.75 3.73
CA TYR A 98 -8.93 7.89 3.97
C TYR A 98 -9.73 7.69 5.27
N TYR A 99 -10.37 6.54 5.44
CA TYR A 99 -11.13 6.22 6.65
C TYR A 99 -10.27 6.24 7.92
N LEU A 100 -9.05 5.70 7.86
CA LEU A 100 -8.09 5.73 8.98
C LEU A 100 -7.67 7.16 9.36
N SER A 101 -7.62 8.07 8.40
CA SER A 101 -7.14 9.44 8.61
C SER A 101 -8.24 10.43 9.00
N LEU A 102 -9.51 10.01 9.04
CA LEU A 102 -10.62 10.85 9.49
C LEU A 102 -10.48 11.25 10.96
N ILE A 103 -11.05 12.40 11.30
CA ILE A 103 -11.24 12.86 12.67
C ILE A 103 -12.72 12.81 12.98
N LYS A 104 -13.08 12.27 14.14
CA LYS A 104 -14.45 12.23 14.66
C LYS A 104 -14.49 13.00 15.98
N GLU A 105 -15.35 14.00 16.05
CA GLU A 105 -15.63 14.73 17.28
C GLU A 105 -16.37 13.88 18.29
N ASN A 106 -16.11 14.11 19.57
CA ASN A 106 -16.72 13.38 20.69
C ASN A 106 -16.50 11.86 20.63
N ALA A 107 -15.38 11.42 20.06
CA ALA A 107 -14.99 10.03 20.05
C ALA A 107 -14.41 9.59 21.40
N LYS A 108 -14.53 8.30 21.72
CA LYS A 108 -14.00 7.73 22.95
C LYS A 108 -12.49 7.93 23.04
N GLY A 109 -12.00 8.50 24.15
CA GLY A 109 -10.58 8.74 24.36
C GLY A 109 -10.06 10.05 23.77
N GLU A 110 -10.93 10.98 23.39
CA GLU A 110 -10.53 12.30 22.93
C GLU A 110 -9.73 13.07 23.99
N GLY A 111 -8.65 13.74 23.57
CA GLY A 111 -7.80 14.56 24.42
C GLY A 111 -6.77 13.80 25.24
N ILE A 112 -6.71 12.49 25.21
CA ILE A 112 -5.69 11.69 25.91
C ILE A 112 -4.31 11.97 25.32
N ILE A 113 -3.30 12.06 26.21
CA ILE A 113 -1.90 12.29 25.83
C ILE A 113 -1.14 10.96 25.90
N PHE A 114 -0.45 10.63 24.83
CA PHE A 114 0.37 9.42 24.69
C PHE A 114 1.85 9.77 24.54
N SER A 115 2.70 8.96 25.16
CA SER A 115 4.16 9.15 25.12
C SER A 115 4.82 8.54 23.88
N SER A 116 4.18 7.54 23.26
CA SER A 116 4.70 6.84 22.08
C SER A 116 3.58 6.27 21.20
N ILE A 117 3.91 5.91 19.96
CA ILE A 117 2.97 5.26 19.02
C ILE A 117 2.57 3.88 19.54
N GLU A 118 3.49 3.14 20.16
CA GLU A 118 3.22 1.82 20.73
C GLU A 118 2.14 1.89 21.82
N GLU A 119 2.18 2.92 22.66
CA GLU A 119 1.16 3.15 23.69
C GLU A 119 -0.22 3.41 23.07
N VAL A 120 -0.27 4.19 21.98
CA VAL A 120 -1.52 4.41 21.22
C VAL A 120 -2.07 3.10 20.67
N LEU A 121 -1.21 2.24 20.10
CA LEU A 121 -1.64 0.95 19.55
C LEU A 121 -2.16 0.01 20.62
N ILE A 122 -1.55 0.00 21.81
CA ILE A 122 -2.03 -0.78 22.96
C ILE A 122 -3.39 -0.27 23.42
N ALA A 123 -3.54 1.04 23.57
CA ALA A 123 -4.81 1.66 23.96
C ALA A 123 -5.94 1.40 22.94
N LEU A 124 -5.60 1.38 21.65
CA LEU A 124 -6.53 1.04 20.57
C LEU A 124 -6.97 -0.45 20.66
N ASN A 125 -6.03 -1.36 20.89
CA ASN A 125 -6.33 -2.79 21.03
C ASN A 125 -7.19 -3.10 22.25
N HIS A 126 -7.08 -2.32 23.32
CA HIS A 126 -7.92 -2.41 24.51
C HIS A 126 -9.21 -1.59 24.42
N GLU A 127 -9.50 -1.04 23.26
CA GLU A 127 -10.69 -0.21 23.02
C GLU A 127 -10.83 0.97 24.00
N VAL A 128 -9.72 1.50 24.53
CA VAL A 128 -9.69 2.68 25.38
C VAL A 128 -9.90 3.95 24.57
N VAL A 129 -9.43 3.93 23.33
CA VAL A 129 -9.47 5.05 22.37
C VAL A 129 -10.05 4.57 21.05
N ASP A 130 -10.92 5.36 20.45
CA ASP A 130 -11.44 5.13 19.11
C ASP A 130 -10.38 5.47 18.04
N LEU A 131 -10.45 4.78 16.91
CA LEU A 131 -9.52 4.94 15.79
C LEU A 131 -9.41 6.38 15.26
N GLN A 132 -10.51 7.13 15.34
CA GLN A 132 -10.67 8.47 14.79
C GLN A 132 -10.73 9.56 15.87
N ALA A 133 -10.45 9.21 17.13
CA ALA A 133 -10.43 10.16 18.24
C ALA A 133 -9.27 11.16 18.09
N ASN A 134 -9.49 12.43 18.43
CA ASN A 134 -8.44 13.42 18.46
C ASN A 134 -7.61 13.23 19.75
N ILE A 135 -6.35 12.83 19.62
CA ILE A 135 -5.42 12.56 20.71
C ILE A 135 -4.17 13.43 20.60
N LYS A 136 -3.43 13.54 21.69
CA LYS A 136 -2.11 14.18 21.70
C LYS A 136 -1.01 13.15 21.77
N LEU A 137 -0.09 13.20 20.82
CA LEU A 137 1.02 12.26 20.71
C LEU A 137 2.36 12.99 20.81
N ARG A 138 3.26 12.46 21.65
CA ARG A 138 4.64 12.90 21.73
C ARG A 138 5.48 12.19 20.68
N ILE A 139 6.06 12.96 19.77
CA ILE A 139 6.93 12.45 18.71
C ILE A 139 8.35 13.01 18.85
N PRO A 140 9.40 12.21 18.53
CA PRO A 140 10.76 12.73 18.45
C PRO A 140 10.91 13.56 17.17
N ILE A 141 11.58 14.70 17.28
CA ILE A 141 12.02 15.51 16.14
C ILE A 141 13.52 15.29 15.98
N ASN A 142 13.94 14.95 14.77
CA ASN A 142 15.35 14.88 14.43
C ASN A 142 15.85 16.28 14.11
N ASN A 143 16.57 16.91 15.06
CA ASN A 143 17.31 18.14 14.78
C ASN A 143 18.72 17.77 14.29
N GLU A 144 19.30 18.60 13.41
CA GLU A 144 20.65 18.46 12.84
C GLU A 144 21.78 18.30 13.89
N ASN A 145 21.48 18.54 15.18
CA ASN A 145 22.43 18.52 16.29
C ASN A 145 22.35 17.26 17.17
N ASP A 146 21.80 16.14 16.72
CA ASP A 146 21.69 14.88 17.47
C ASP A 146 20.99 14.99 18.86
N LYS A 147 20.36 16.11 19.18
CA LYS A 147 19.55 16.25 20.38
C LYS A 147 18.12 15.81 20.08
N LYS A 148 17.71 14.74 20.77
CA LYS A 148 16.32 14.26 20.71
C LYS A 148 15.41 15.30 21.35
N GLU A 149 14.85 16.17 20.56
CA GLU A 149 13.74 17.03 20.98
C GLU A 149 12.42 16.31 20.74
N TYR A 150 11.45 16.57 21.60
CA TYR A 150 10.12 15.96 21.50
C TYR A 150 9.07 17.06 21.34
N LYS A 151 8.16 16.85 20.43
CA LYS A 151 7.00 17.73 20.22
C LYS A 151 5.72 16.96 20.51
N ILE A 152 4.77 17.62 21.14
CA ILE A 152 3.41 17.09 21.29
C ILE A 152 2.58 17.64 20.14
N ILE A 153 1.93 16.75 19.42
CA ILE A 153 1.09 17.08 18.27
C ILE A 153 -0.31 16.52 18.45
N ASP A 154 -1.28 17.22 17.89
CA ASP A 154 -2.66 16.72 17.79
C ASP A 154 -2.76 15.78 16.57
N THR A 155 -3.26 14.58 16.81
CA THR A 155 -3.36 13.52 15.79
C THR A 155 -4.48 12.53 16.11
N THR A 156 -4.62 11.47 15.33
CA THR A 156 -5.55 10.38 15.61
C THR A 156 -4.82 9.04 15.69
N PRO A 157 -5.33 8.03 16.41
CA PRO A 157 -4.75 6.69 16.43
C PRO A 157 -4.58 6.08 15.03
N GLY A 158 -5.53 6.36 14.12
CA GLY A 158 -5.44 5.93 12.73
C GLY A 158 -4.25 6.52 11.99
N ARG A 159 -3.97 7.82 12.12
CA ARG A 159 -2.79 8.49 11.53
C ARG A 159 -1.48 8.00 12.16
N ALA A 160 -1.46 7.79 13.48
CA ALA A 160 -0.32 7.20 14.17
C ALA A 160 -0.02 5.78 13.64
N LYS A 161 -1.06 4.98 13.36
CA LYS A 161 -0.93 3.66 12.76
C LYS A 161 -0.35 3.73 11.34
N ILE A 162 -0.78 4.66 10.51
CA ILE A 162 -0.22 4.89 9.16
C ILE A 162 1.26 5.26 9.26
N SER A 163 1.62 6.19 10.15
CA SER A 163 3.02 6.59 10.36
C SER A 163 3.92 5.43 10.80
N ASN A 164 3.40 4.50 11.59
CA ASN A 164 4.17 3.33 12.04
C ASN A 164 4.52 2.34 10.92
N VAL A 165 3.77 2.37 9.80
CA VAL A 165 4.03 1.53 8.62
C VAL A 165 5.15 2.10 7.76
N ILE A 166 5.37 3.42 7.81
CA ILE A 166 6.40 4.10 7.02
C ILE A 166 7.78 3.74 7.58
N PRO A 167 8.74 3.29 6.73
CA PRO A 167 10.07 2.95 7.17
C PRO A 167 10.78 4.15 7.83
N LYS A 168 11.45 3.94 8.95
CA LYS A 168 12.16 4.99 9.70
C LYS A 168 13.31 5.65 8.92
N HIS A 169 13.78 5.01 7.85
CA HIS A 169 14.84 5.55 6.98
C HIS A 169 14.28 6.49 5.89
N ALA A 170 12.99 6.41 5.60
CA ALA A 170 12.34 7.41 4.78
C ALA A 170 12.26 8.68 5.63
N SER A 171 12.96 9.74 5.27
CA SER A 171 12.95 11.03 5.96
C SER A 171 11.60 11.74 5.77
N VAL A 172 10.51 11.02 6.03
CA VAL A 172 9.15 11.54 5.89
C VAL A 172 8.75 12.19 7.20
N ASP A 173 8.56 13.50 7.16
CA ASP A 173 8.05 14.26 8.31
C ASP A 173 6.67 13.75 8.72
N TYR A 174 6.45 13.58 10.02
CA TYR A 174 5.14 13.18 10.54
C TYR A 174 4.01 14.12 10.09
N GLU A 175 4.30 15.39 9.87
CA GLU A 175 3.33 16.39 9.41
C GLU A 175 2.74 16.05 8.03
N ILE A 176 3.50 15.32 7.19
CA ILE A 176 3.03 14.86 5.87
C ILE A 176 1.94 13.81 6.02
N VAL A 177 2.06 12.96 7.04
CA VAL A 177 1.12 11.87 7.33
C VAL A 177 -0.06 12.35 8.18
N ASN A 178 0.14 13.42 8.99
CA ASN A 178 -0.89 13.96 9.89
C ASN A 178 -1.93 14.81 9.16
N LYS A 179 -2.42 14.32 8.04
CA LYS A 179 -3.42 14.95 7.19
C LYS A 179 -4.51 13.95 6.82
N LEU A 180 -5.59 14.46 6.25
CA LEU A 180 -6.60 13.62 5.63
C LEU A 180 -6.01 12.99 4.35
N MET A 181 -5.90 11.66 4.33
CA MET A 181 -5.28 10.91 3.24
C MET A 181 -6.21 10.80 2.04
N THR A 182 -6.26 11.87 1.22
CA THR A 182 -6.89 11.82 -0.10
C THR A 182 -5.97 11.12 -1.11
N LYS A 183 -6.51 10.74 -2.27
CA LYS A 183 -5.72 10.13 -3.36
C LYS A 183 -4.46 10.94 -3.72
N LYS A 184 -4.57 12.28 -3.73
CA LYS A 184 -3.43 13.18 -4.02
C LYS A 184 -2.40 13.14 -2.91
N GLU A 185 -2.82 13.17 -1.65
CA GLU A 185 -1.91 13.14 -0.50
C GLU A 185 -1.18 11.79 -0.40
N VAL A 186 -1.87 10.68 -0.64
CA VAL A 186 -1.23 9.34 -0.69
C VAL A 186 -0.16 9.28 -1.78
N THR A 187 -0.42 9.86 -2.95
CA THR A 187 0.57 9.89 -4.05
C THR A 187 1.77 10.78 -3.72
N ASN A 188 1.61 11.81 -2.90
CA ASN A 188 2.69 12.70 -2.48
C ASN A 188 3.60 12.09 -1.39
N VAL A 189 3.10 11.09 -0.64
CA VAL A 189 3.86 10.37 0.40
C VAL A 189 4.73 9.26 -0.21
N ILE A 190 4.33 8.73 -1.37
CA ILE A 190 5.04 7.68 -2.12
C ILE A 190 6.07 8.30 -3.05
#